data_8c38602ecc9e5b6035489063435924f7
#
_entry.id   8c38602ecc9e5b6035489063435924f7
#
_cell.length_a   1.000
_cell.length_b   1.000
_cell.length_c   1.000
_cell.angle_alpha   90.00
_cell.angle_beta   90.00
_cell.angle_gamma   90.00
#
_symmetry.space_group_name_H-M   'P 1'
#
loop_
_entity.id
_entity.type
_entity.pdbx_description
1 polymer ?
#
loop_
_entity_poly.entity_id
_entity_poly.type
_entity_poly.pdbx_seq_one_letter_code
_entity_poly.pdbx_strand_id
1 'polypeptide(L)'
;SQKRNHQPFNTSIFDNIEVRNIAPAKVSGRITKVLKDYSNSSIWYVTTASGNVWKTQNSGTTWIPIFDVYGSYSIGTISMDPNNPNVLWLGTGENNSQRSVGFGDGVYKSIDAGKTWKNVGLKKSEHIAKIIIDPNNSDNIYVASQGPLWNSGGERGLYNSNDGGKNWKRILFISDDTGISDVVMDHENSDIMYASTYQRRRHFGIIIAGGPE
;
A
#
# COMPACT_ATOMS: atom_id res chain seq x y z
N SER A 1 -2.08 48.85 -1.16
CA SER A 1 -1.67 47.42 -1.16
C SER A 1 -1.97 46.82 -2.52
N GLN A 2 -0.92 46.63 -3.32
CA GLN A 2 -1.04 45.95 -4.62
C GLN A 2 -1.23 44.47 -4.37
N LYS A 3 -2.39 43.91 -4.74
CA LYS A 3 -2.62 42.47 -4.82
C LYS A 3 -1.75 41.95 -5.99
N ARG A 4 -0.73 41.14 -5.64
CA ARG A 4 0.00 40.38 -6.65
C ARG A 4 -0.96 39.33 -7.21
N ASN A 5 -1.39 39.48 -8.46
CA ASN A 5 -2.07 38.44 -9.20
C ASN A 5 -1.08 37.29 -9.40
N HIS A 6 -1.21 36.23 -8.63
CA HIS A 6 -0.55 34.95 -8.95
C HIS A 6 -1.26 34.36 -10.18
N GLN A 7 -0.66 34.52 -11.33
CA GLN A 7 -1.01 33.72 -12.50
C GLN A 7 -0.64 32.28 -12.18
N PRO A 8 -1.54 31.32 -12.41
CA PRO A 8 -1.20 29.91 -12.20
C PRO A 8 -0.02 29.54 -13.12
N PHE A 9 0.93 28.82 -12.56
CA PHE A 9 2.12 28.38 -13.30
C PHE A 9 1.67 27.49 -14.46
N ASN A 10 1.99 27.88 -15.70
CA ASN A 10 1.64 27.09 -16.88
C ASN A 10 2.59 25.91 -17.01
N THR A 11 2.11 24.71 -16.73
CA THR A 11 2.88 23.46 -16.80
C THR A 11 3.22 23.04 -18.23
N SER A 12 2.57 23.62 -19.25
CA SER A 12 2.83 23.30 -20.66
C SER A 12 4.27 23.57 -21.14
N ILE A 13 5.03 24.39 -20.40
CA ILE A 13 6.47 24.59 -20.67
C ILE A 13 7.26 23.28 -20.55
N PHE A 14 6.75 22.31 -19.79
CA PHE A 14 7.42 21.04 -19.56
C PHE A 14 6.92 19.90 -20.46
N ASP A 15 5.90 20.15 -21.32
CA ASP A 15 5.30 19.12 -22.17
C ASP A 15 6.28 18.50 -23.18
N ASN A 16 7.38 19.20 -23.49
CA ASN A 16 8.43 18.73 -24.39
C ASN A 16 9.66 18.17 -23.65
N ILE A 17 9.61 18.04 -22.33
CA ILE A 17 10.69 17.44 -21.55
C ILE A 17 10.39 15.95 -21.38
N GLU A 18 11.09 15.11 -22.12
CA GLU A 18 11.05 13.67 -21.90
C GLU A 18 11.69 13.34 -20.55
N VAL A 19 10.86 12.93 -19.58
CA VAL A 19 11.32 12.44 -18.30
C VAL A 19 11.46 10.92 -18.38
N ARG A 20 12.68 10.44 -18.21
CA ARG A 20 12.97 9.00 -18.16
C ARG A 20 13.14 8.56 -16.72
N ASN A 21 12.43 7.49 -16.33
CA ASN A 21 12.71 6.81 -15.07
C ASN A 21 14.08 6.12 -15.15
N ILE A 22 15.02 6.53 -14.32
CA ILE A 22 16.40 5.98 -14.25
C ILE A 22 16.56 5.01 -13.06
N ALA A 23 15.46 4.60 -12.44
CA ALA A 23 15.53 3.64 -11.34
C ALA A 23 15.95 2.23 -11.83
N PRO A 24 16.55 1.41 -10.95
CA PRO A 24 16.86 1.73 -9.57
C PRO A 24 18.06 2.67 -9.46
N ALA A 25 17.86 3.80 -8.78
CA ALA A 25 18.93 4.68 -8.41
C ALA A 25 19.82 4.01 -7.34
N LYS A 26 21.03 4.53 -7.15
CA LYS A 26 22.02 4.01 -6.21
C LYS A 26 21.54 3.87 -4.76
N VAL A 27 20.50 4.59 -4.39
CA VAL A 27 19.81 4.48 -3.10
C VAL A 27 18.41 3.95 -3.38
N SER A 28 18.25 2.65 -3.30
CA SER A 28 16.96 1.98 -3.42
C SER A 28 16.20 2.01 -2.10
N GLY A 29 14.87 2.02 -2.19
CA GLY A 29 14.00 1.85 -1.03
C GLY A 29 14.13 0.46 -0.41
N ARG A 30 13.75 0.35 0.84
CA ARG A 30 13.65 -0.95 1.54
C ARG A 30 12.63 -1.82 0.82
N ILE A 31 12.91 -3.11 0.66
CA ILE A 31 11.94 -4.08 0.18
C ILE A 31 10.92 -4.30 1.29
N THR A 32 9.65 -4.05 0.97
CA THR A 32 8.53 -4.23 1.91
C THR A 32 7.90 -5.61 1.76
N LYS A 33 7.86 -6.13 0.54
CA LYS A 33 7.31 -7.46 0.26
C LYS A 33 7.94 -8.07 -0.98
N VAL A 34 8.10 -9.39 -0.94
CA VAL A 34 8.36 -10.24 -2.11
C VAL A 34 7.18 -11.19 -2.25
N LEU A 35 6.58 -11.22 -3.43
CA LEU A 35 5.45 -12.07 -3.76
C LEU A 35 5.80 -12.91 -4.98
N LYS A 36 5.71 -14.22 -4.86
CA LYS A 36 5.90 -15.14 -5.98
C LYS A 36 4.55 -15.58 -6.50
N ASP A 37 4.41 -15.65 -7.82
CA ASP A 37 3.24 -16.20 -8.47
C ASP A 37 3.18 -17.71 -8.23
N TYR A 38 2.07 -18.19 -7.68
CA TYR A 38 1.88 -19.62 -7.38
C TYR A 38 1.65 -20.46 -8.64
N SER A 39 1.20 -19.84 -9.74
CA SER A 39 0.93 -20.54 -11.01
C SER A 39 2.16 -20.57 -11.92
N ASN A 40 3.10 -19.62 -11.76
CA ASN A 40 4.31 -19.55 -12.55
C ASN A 40 5.52 -19.11 -11.69
N SER A 41 6.39 -20.05 -11.38
CA SER A 41 7.54 -19.82 -10.50
C SER A 41 8.58 -18.82 -11.04
N SER A 42 8.52 -18.45 -12.32
CA SER A 42 9.40 -17.44 -12.92
C SER A 42 8.87 -16.01 -12.73
N ILE A 43 7.62 -15.85 -12.28
CA ILE A 43 7.02 -14.52 -12.06
C ILE A 43 7.09 -14.16 -10.59
N TRP A 44 7.70 -13.00 -10.31
CA TRP A 44 7.78 -12.46 -8.97
C TRP A 44 7.45 -10.97 -9.00
N TYR A 45 6.94 -10.48 -7.87
CA TYR A 45 6.67 -9.07 -7.62
C TYR A 45 7.46 -8.63 -6.39
N VAL A 46 8.08 -7.47 -6.48
CA VAL A 46 8.82 -6.86 -5.37
C VAL A 46 8.26 -5.46 -5.15
N THR A 47 7.88 -5.18 -3.92
CA THR A 47 7.45 -3.85 -3.50
C THR A 47 8.50 -3.18 -2.64
N THR A 48 8.58 -1.88 -2.76
CA THR A 48 9.58 -1.09 -2.05
C THR A 48 8.94 0.09 -1.32
N ALA A 49 9.56 0.48 -0.22
CA ALA A 49 9.12 1.61 0.58
C ALA A 49 9.25 2.97 -0.15
N SER A 50 10.18 3.05 -1.09
CA SER A 50 10.37 4.23 -1.93
C SER A 50 10.98 3.84 -3.28
N GLY A 51 10.17 3.37 -4.19
CA GLY A 51 10.61 2.88 -5.49
C GLY A 51 9.60 1.96 -6.16
N ASN A 52 8.35 2.05 -5.75
CA ASN A 52 7.20 1.41 -6.39
C ASN A 52 7.19 -0.13 -6.39
N VAL A 53 6.61 -0.71 -7.42
CA VAL A 53 6.42 -2.15 -7.62
C VAL A 53 7.19 -2.60 -8.84
N TRP A 54 7.95 -3.67 -8.67
CA TRP A 54 8.75 -4.28 -9.72
C TRP A 54 8.27 -5.70 -10.00
N LYS A 55 8.23 -6.07 -11.27
CA LYS A 55 7.86 -7.42 -11.74
C LYS A 55 9.01 -8.04 -12.51
N THR A 56 9.32 -9.29 -12.22
CA THR A 56 10.11 -10.14 -13.09
C THR A 56 9.25 -11.24 -13.71
N GLN A 57 9.61 -11.69 -14.90
CA GLN A 57 8.99 -12.83 -15.60
C GLN A 57 9.99 -13.92 -15.94
N ASN A 58 11.24 -13.75 -15.48
CA ASN A 58 12.36 -14.65 -15.77
C ASN A 58 13.23 -14.90 -14.52
N SER A 59 12.57 -15.14 -13.39
CA SER A 59 13.20 -15.51 -12.11
C SER A 59 14.23 -14.50 -11.62
N GLY A 60 13.96 -13.19 -11.85
CA GLY A 60 14.81 -12.11 -11.35
C GLY A 60 15.93 -11.65 -12.29
N THR A 61 16.04 -12.24 -13.49
CA THR A 61 17.08 -11.82 -14.45
C THR A 61 16.84 -10.38 -14.95
N THR A 62 15.58 -10.03 -15.21
CA THR A 62 15.19 -8.67 -15.55
C THR A 62 13.98 -8.23 -14.73
N TRP A 63 13.89 -6.93 -14.47
CA TRP A 63 12.81 -6.32 -13.71
C TRP A 63 12.23 -5.15 -14.45
N ILE A 64 10.90 -5.05 -14.46
CA ILE A 64 10.16 -3.93 -15.04
C ILE A 64 9.33 -3.24 -13.96
N PRO A 65 9.29 -1.92 -13.92
CA PRO A 65 8.39 -1.20 -13.03
C PRO A 65 6.96 -1.32 -13.55
N ILE A 66 6.00 -1.52 -12.64
CA ILE A 66 4.59 -1.73 -13.03
C ILE A 66 3.61 -0.79 -12.32
N PHE A 67 4.11 0.21 -11.56
CA PHE A 67 3.26 1.12 -10.80
C PHE A 67 3.69 2.60 -10.87
N ASP A 68 4.64 2.98 -11.73
CA ASP A 68 5.28 4.29 -11.75
C ASP A 68 4.36 5.47 -12.10
N VAL A 69 3.24 5.21 -12.78
CA VAL A 69 2.29 6.24 -13.24
C VAL A 69 1.12 6.46 -12.27
N TYR A 70 1.14 5.80 -11.12
CA TYR A 70 0.07 5.87 -10.11
C TYR A 70 0.46 6.75 -8.92
N GLY A 71 -0.52 7.02 -8.03
CA GLY A 71 -0.45 8.11 -7.06
C GLY A 71 0.66 8.03 -6.02
N SER A 72 1.03 6.84 -5.54
CA SER A 72 2.04 6.71 -4.49
C SER A 72 3.27 5.95 -4.96
N TYR A 73 4.45 6.46 -4.63
CA TYR A 73 5.74 5.76 -4.83
C TYR A 73 6.10 4.83 -3.66
N SER A 74 5.38 4.96 -2.55
CA SER A 74 5.63 4.20 -1.31
C SER A 74 4.64 3.06 -1.18
N ILE A 75 5.13 1.84 -1.05
CA ILE A 75 4.32 0.64 -1.00
C ILE A 75 4.53 -0.08 0.33
N GLY A 76 3.43 -0.41 1.01
CA GLY A 76 3.44 -1.17 2.25
C GLY A 76 3.39 -2.67 2.01
N THR A 77 2.51 -3.12 1.12
CA THR A 77 2.28 -4.55 0.88
C THR A 77 1.70 -4.82 -0.50
N ILE A 78 1.87 -6.06 -0.97
CA ILE A 78 1.19 -6.62 -2.14
C ILE A 78 0.65 -8.00 -1.79
N SER A 79 -0.53 -8.35 -2.30
CA SER A 79 -1.13 -9.67 -2.17
C SER A 79 -1.73 -10.13 -3.50
N MET A 80 -1.68 -11.43 -3.74
CA MET A 80 -2.27 -12.08 -4.90
C MET A 80 -3.51 -12.84 -4.46
N ASP A 81 -4.55 -12.81 -5.27
CA ASP A 81 -5.73 -13.62 -5.04
C ASP A 81 -5.35 -15.12 -5.12
N PRO A 82 -5.65 -15.91 -4.09
CA PRO A 82 -5.31 -17.34 -4.08
C PRO A 82 -6.03 -18.15 -5.18
N ASN A 83 -7.11 -17.63 -5.75
CA ASN A 83 -7.90 -18.30 -6.77
C ASN A 83 -7.63 -17.78 -8.19
N ASN A 84 -6.98 -16.60 -8.33
CA ASN A 84 -6.70 -15.99 -9.62
C ASN A 84 -5.38 -15.19 -9.59
N PRO A 85 -4.28 -15.68 -10.17
CA PRO A 85 -2.98 -15.01 -10.13
C PRO A 85 -2.95 -13.69 -10.91
N ASN A 86 -3.94 -13.41 -11.76
CA ASN A 86 -4.05 -12.13 -12.44
C ASN A 86 -4.61 -11.01 -11.53
N VAL A 87 -5.22 -11.37 -10.40
CA VAL A 87 -5.76 -10.40 -9.46
C VAL A 87 -4.75 -10.11 -8.36
N LEU A 88 -4.31 -8.86 -8.33
CA LEU A 88 -3.35 -8.36 -7.34
C LEU A 88 -3.97 -7.21 -6.54
N TRP A 89 -3.63 -7.16 -5.27
CA TRP A 89 -4.01 -6.10 -4.35
C TRP A 89 -2.76 -5.43 -3.79
N LEU A 90 -2.73 -4.11 -3.82
CA LEU A 90 -1.59 -3.31 -3.40
C LEU A 90 -2.03 -2.32 -2.31
N GLY A 91 -1.35 -2.35 -1.19
CA GLY A 91 -1.50 -1.38 -0.11
C GLY A 91 -0.36 -0.38 -0.16
N THR A 92 -0.69 0.91 -0.30
CA THR A 92 0.30 1.98 -0.38
C THR A 92 0.69 2.52 0.99
N GLY A 93 1.85 3.17 1.05
CA GLY A 93 2.44 3.75 2.26
C GLY A 93 3.30 2.77 3.05
N GLU A 94 4.52 3.17 3.33
CA GLU A 94 5.49 2.35 4.06
C GLU A 94 5.01 2.08 5.50
N ASN A 95 5.00 0.82 5.89
CA ASN A 95 4.55 0.38 7.22
C ASN A 95 5.70 0.18 8.22
N ASN A 96 6.94 0.38 7.83
CA ASN A 96 8.11 0.26 8.72
C ASN A 96 8.27 1.48 9.63
N SER A 97 8.81 1.27 10.83
CA SER A 97 9.15 2.36 11.75
C SER A 97 10.52 2.95 11.43
N GLN A 98 10.60 3.84 10.45
CA GLN A 98 11.81 4.54 10.02
C GLN A 98 11.66 6.06 10.18
N ARG A 99 12.77 6.81 10.13
CA ARG A 99 12.78 8.28 10.22
C ARG A 99 12.03 8.92 9.05
N SER A 100 12.35 8.49 7.83
CA SER A 100 11.66 8.88 6.61
C SER A 100 10.69 7.77 6.23
N VAL A 101 9.40 8.04 6.26
CA VAL A 101 8.36 7.08 5.91
C VAL A 101 7.48 7.73 4.87
N GLY A 102 7.47 7.15 3.68
CA GLY A 102 6.58 7.58 2.61
C GLY A 102 5.15 7.20 2.92
N PHE A 103 4.21 8.12 2.71
CA PHE A 103 2.79 7.86 2.86
C PHE A 103 2.18 7.40 1.54
N GLY A 104 1.06 6.69 1.65
CA GLY A 104 0.27 6.19 0.54
C GLY A 104 -1.05 6.92 0.39
N ASP A 105 -1.82 6.49 -0.58
CA ASP A 105 -3.12 7.03 -0.96
C ASP A 105 -4.20 5.95 -1.09
N GLY A 106 -4.02 4.83 -0.38
CA GLY A 106 -5.02 3.78 -0.24
C GLY A 106 -4.67 2.44 -0.86
N VAL A 107 -5.72 1.72 -1.23
CA VAL A 107 -5.66 0.38 -1.82
C VAL A 107 -5.83 0.46 -3.32
N TYR A 108 -5.01 -0.30 -4.04
CA TYR A 108 -5.14 -0.50 -5.48
C TYR A 108 -5.40 -1.97 -5.80
N LYS A 109 -6.18 -2.20 -6.86
CA LYS A 109 -6.49 -3.51 -7.41
C LYS A 109 -6.06 -3.56 -8.88
N SER A 110 -5.40 -4.64 -9.26
CA SER A 110 -5.15 -5.03 -10.64
C SER A 110 -5.92 -6.31 -10.94
N ILE A 111 -6.41 -6.47 -12.17
CA ILE A 111 -7.07 -7.69 -12.66
C ILE A 111 -6.34 -8.31 -13.86
N ASP A 112 -5.15 -7.81 -14.17
CA ASP A 112 -4.37 -8.14 -15.37
C ASP A 112 -2.88 -8.40 -15.04
N ALA A 113 -2.62 -8.96 -13.85
CA ALA A 113 -1.29 -9.28 -13.35
C ALA A 113 -0.35 -8.07 -13.24
N GLY A 114 -0.91 -6.92 -12.85
CA GLY A 114 -0.18 -5.69 -12.61
C GLY A 114 0.08 -4.82 -13.83
N LYS A 115 -0.55 -5.10 -14.99
CA LYS A 115 -0.43 -4.21 -16.16
C LYS A 115 -1.15 -2.89 -15.94
N THR A 116 -2.33 -2.94 -15.32
CA THR A 116 -3.09 -1.75 -14.93
C THR A 116 -3.56 -1.85 -13.48
N TRP A 117 -3.74 -0.69 -12.84
CA TRP A 117 -4.16 -0.58 -11.46
C TRP A 117 -5.27 0.44 -11.30
N LYS A 118 -6.21 0.14 -10.41
CA LYS A 118 -7.29 1.05 -10.03
C LYS A 118 -7.26 1.27 -8.52
N ASN A 119 -7.27 2.54 -8.09
CA ASN A 119 -7.49 2.85 -6.68
C ASN A 119 -8.94 2.47 -6.31
N VAL A 120 -9.08 1.66 -5.27
CA VAL A 120 -10.36 1.10 -4.82
C VAL A 120 -10.75 1.58 -3.41
N GLY A 121 -10.08 2.60 -2.87
CA GLY A 121 -10.49 3.26 -1.64
C GLY A 121 -9.43 3.31 -0.55
N LEU A 122 -9.87 3.60 0.66
CA LEU A 122 -9.04 3.83 1.85
C LEU A 122 -7.95 4.88 1.62
N LYS A 123 -8.30 5.98 0.96
CA LYS A 123 -7.34 7.03 0.52
C LYS A 123 -6.70 7.79 1.67
N LYS A 124 -7.31 7.78 2.86
CA LYS A 124 -6.81 8.43 4.08
C LYS A 124 -6.10 7.45 5.02
N SER A 125 -5.80 6.23 4.55
CA SER A 125 -5.09 5.22 5.34
C SER A 125 -3.63 5.59 5.56
N GLU A 126 -3.00 6.30 4.65
CA GLU A 126 -1.59 6.68 4.58
C GLU A 126 -0.60 5.49 4.65
N HIS A 127 -0.87 4.49 5.48
CA HIS A 127 0.03 3.35 5.67
C HIS A 127 -0.77 2.05 5.81
N ILE A 128 -0.71 1.21 4.77
CA ILE A 128 -1.35 -0.11 4.76
C ILE A 128 -0.30 -1.18 5.08
N ALA A 129 -0.53 -1.90 6.17
CA ALA A 129 0.40 -2.91 6.65
C ALA A 129 0.21 -4.25 5.95
N LYS A 130 -1.04 -4.68 5.74
CA LYS A 130 -1.33 -5.99 5.17
C LYS A 130 -2.68 -6.03 4.47
N ILE A 131 -2.75 -6.87 3.44
CA ILE A 131 -4.00 -7.23 2.75
C ILE A 131 -4.10 -8.75 2.74
N ILE A 132 -5.26 -9.26 3.14
CA ILE A 132 -5.61 -10.69 3.07
C ILE A 132 -6.84 -10.83 2.18
N ILE A 133 -6.81 -11.81 1.29
CA ILE A 133 -7.94 -12.26 0.50
C ILE A 133 -8.38 -13.61 1.06
N ASP A 134 -9.67 -13.76 1.31
CA ASP A 134 -10.23 -15.01 1.77
C ASP A 134 -10.05 -16.09 0.67
N PRO A 135 -9.39 -17.23 0.97
CA PRO A 135 -9.17 -18.27 -0.01
C PRO A 135 -10.48 -18.94 -0.50
N ASN A 136 -11.55 -18.84 0.29
CA ASN A 136 -12.85 -19.39 -0.06
C ASN A 136 -13.73 -18.41 -0.85
N ASN A 137 -13.42 -17.10 -0.79
CA ASN A 137 -14.19 -16.06 -1.45
C ASN A 137 -13.32 -14.86 -1.82
N SER A 138 -12.92 -14.75 -3.08
CA SER A 138 -12.06 -13.68 -3.60
C SER A 138 -12.69 -12.27 -3.52
N ASP A 139 -14.00 -12.16 -3.27
CA ASP A 139 -14.65 -10.88 -3.04
C ASP A 139 -14.56 -10.41 -1.57
N ASN A 140 -14.08 -11.28 -0.68
CA ASN A 140 -13.92 -11.00 0.74
C ASN A 140 -12.46 -10.65 1.05
N ILE A 141 -12.20 -9.37 1.28
CA ILE A 141 -10.85 -8.82 1.45
C ILE A 141 -10.76 -8.08 2.79
N TYR A 142 -9.63 -8.26 3.47
CA TYR A 142 -9.31 -7.60 4.72
C TYR A 142 -8.06 -6.73 4.56
N VAL A 143 -8.13 -5.49 5.06
CA VAL A 143 -7.04 -4.51 4.98
C VAL A 143 -6.69 -4.01 6.37
N ALA A 144 -5.45 -4.26 6.78
CA ALA A 144 -4.87 -3.72 7.99
C ALA A 144 -4.28 -2.32 7.71
N SER A 145 -4.89 -1.30 8.27
CA SER A 145 -4.46 0.09 8.12
C SER A 145 -3.88 0.63 9.42
N GLN A 146 -2.65 1.13 9.34
CA GLN A 146 -1.99 1.82 10.46
C GLN A 146 -2.47 3.26 10.61
N GLY A 147 -2.95 3.86 9.52
CA GLY A 147 -3.38 5.26 9.50
C GLY A 147 -2.24 6.28 9.49
N PRO A 148 -2.58 7.57 9.57
CA PRO A 148 -1.63 8.67 9.54
C PRO A 148 -0.57 8.59 10.64
N LEU A 149 0.69 8.93 10.31
CA LEU A 149 1.79 8.91 11.25
C LEU A 149 1.87 10.20 12.10
N TRP A 150 1.50 11.33 11.51
CA TRP A 150 1.67 12.65 12.10
C TRP A 150 0.38 13.26 12.67
N ASN A 151 -0.77 12.66 12.35
CA ASN A 151 -2.08 13.14 12.77
C ASN A 151 -2.89 12.03 13.41
N SER A 152 -3.81 12.40 14.31
CA SER A 152 -4.87 11.52 14.80
C SER A 152 -5.88 11.23 13.71
N GLY A 153 -6.63 10.15 13.83
CA GLY A 153 -7.74 9.81 12.95
C GLY A 153 -7.29 9.17 11.64
N GLY A 154 -7.89 9.61 10.55
CA GLY A 154 -7.74 8.96 9.25
C GLY A 154 -8.46 7.61 9.18
N GLU A 155 -8.05 6.77 8.24
CA GLU A 155 -8.63 5.43 8.07
C GLU A 155 -7.78 4.39 8.81
N ARG A 156 -7.73 4.48 10.16
CA ARG A 156 -7.09 3.49 11.04
C ARG A 156 -8.03 2.33 11.31
N GLY A 157 -7.49 1.13 11.44
CA GLY A 157 -8.24 -0.04 11.84
C GLY A 157 -8.13 -1.20 10.87
N LEU A 158 -8.96 -2.23 11.09
CA LEU A 158 -9.14 -3.34 10.17
C LEU A 158 -10.40 -3.07 9.34
N TYR A 159 -10.24 -3.11 8.04
CA TYR A 159 -11.32 -2.92 7.07
C TYR A 159 -11.61 -4.23 6.36
N ASN A 160 -12.88 -4.45 6.07
CA ASN A 160 -13.37 -5.56 5.26
C ASN A 160 -14.16 -5.03 4.07
N SER A 161 -13.99 -5.67 2.92
CA SER A 161 -14.86 -5.60 1.77
C SER A 161 -15.34 -7.00 1.45
N ASN A 162 -16.61 -7.16 1.18
CA ASN A 162 -17.24 -8.41 0.72
C ASN A 162 -17.77 -8.33 -0.73
N ASP A 163 -17.35 -7.30 -1.47
CA ASP A 163 -17.80 -7.00 -2.83
C ASP A 163 -16.64 -6.70 -3.79
N GLY A 164 -15.48 -7.26 -3.50
CA GLY A 164 -14.30 -7.13 -4.34
C GLY A 164 -13.65 -5.75 -4.32
N GLY A 165 -13.80 -5.01 -3.21
CA GLY A 165 -13.18 -3.70 -2.99
C GLY A 165 -14.02 -2.51 -3.47
N LYS A 166 -15.31 -2.70 -3.76
CA LYS A 166 -16.21 -1.60 -4.14
C LYS A 166 -16.62 -0.77 -2.92
N ASN A 167 -16.85 -1.44 -1.79
CA ASN A 167 -17.19 -0.81 -0.53
C ASN A 167 -16.31 -1.36 0.60
N TRP A 168 -16.02 -0.50 1.58
CA TRP A 168 -15.20 -0.85 2.73
C TRP A 168 -15.95 -0.57 4.03
N LYS A 169 -15.94 -1.55 4.94
CA LYS A 169 -16.48 -1.44 6.29
C LYS A 169 -15.34 -1.59 7.29
N ARG A 170 -15.18 -0.65 8.20
CA ARG A 170 -14.24 -0.80 9.33
C ARG A 170 -14.85 -1.76 10.35
N ILE A 171 -14.20 -2.92 10.55
CA ILE A 171 -14.67 -3.99 11.43
C ILE A 171 -13.95 -4.03 12.78
N LEU A 172 -12.75 -3.43 12.86
CA LEU A 172 -12.03 -3.27 14.13
C LEU A 172 -11.44 -1.86 14.19
N PHE A 173 -11.76 -1.16 15.27
CA PHE A 173 -11.24 0.16 15.59
C PHE A 173 -10.83 0.19 17.06
N ILE A 174 -9.64 0.68 17.35
CA ILE A 174 -9.13 0.79 18.72
C ILE A 174 -9.21 2.25 19.18
N SER A 175 -8.53 3.14 18.48
CA SER A 175 -8.55 4.58 18.75
C SER A 175 -8.11 5.37 17.51
N ASP A 176 -8.23 6.69 17.57
CA ASP A 176 -7.75 7.58 16.52
C ASP A 176 -6.21 7.59 16.37
N ASP A 177 -5.48 6.98 17.30
CA ASP A 177 -4.03 6.91 17.28
C ASP A 177 -3.47 5.50 17.10
N THR A 178 -4.32 4.48 17.26
CA THR A 178 -3.92 3.07 17.18
C THR A 178 -4.45 2.42 15.91
N GLY A 179 -3.56 1.99 15.04
CA GLY A 179 -3.88 1.24 13.83
C GLY A 179 -3.61 -0.25 13.95
N ILE A 180 -3.85 -0.98 12.86
CA ILE A 180 -3.56 -2.41 12.76
C ILE A 180 -2.24 -2.60 12.01
N SER A 181 -1.27 -3.24 12.69
CA SER A 181 0.08 -3.44 12.16
C SER A 181 0.27 -4.77 11.45
N ASP A 182 -0.52 -5.77 11.79
CA ASP A 182 -0.55 -7.07 11.11
C ASP A 182 -1.91 -7.74 11.32
N VAL A 183 -2.25 -8.64 10.41
CA VAL A 183 -3.44 -9.50 10.50
C VAL A 183 -3.12 -10.86 9.89
N VAL A 184 -3.57 -11.92 10.53
CA VAL A 184 -3.42 -13.30 10.06
C VAL A 184 -4.80 -13.97 10.13
N MET A 185 -5.15 -14.64 9.05
CA MET A 185 -6.34 -15.49 8.98
C MET A 185 -5.92 -16.91 9.31
N ASP A 186 -6.73 -17.60 10.10
CA ASP A 186 -6.53 -19.03 10.36
C ASP A 186 -6.69 -19.81 9.04
N HIS A 187 -5.75 -20.71 8.76
CA HIS A 187 -5.72 -21.44 7.49
C HIS A 187 -6.73 -22.58 7.42
N GLU A 188 -7.24 -23.04 8.57
CA GLU A 188 -8.27 -24.08 8.64
C GLU A 188 -9.68 -23.48 8.74
N ASN A 189 -9.79 -22.26 9.29
CA ASN A 189 -11.07 -21.59 9.46
C ASN A 189 -10.95 -20.08 9.16
N SER A 190 -11.38 -19.65 7.98
CA SER A 190 -11.33 -18.25 7.56
C SER A 190 -12.18 -17.28 8.40
N ASP A 191 -13.07 -17.80 9.25
CA ASP A 191 -13.84 -16.99 10.19
C ASP A 191 -13.02 -16.55 11.42
N ILE A 192 -11.83 -17.14 11.61
CA ILE A 192 -10.93 -16.81 12.71
C ILE A 192 -9.77 -15.95 12.18
N MET A 193 -9.61 -14.77 12.77
CA MET A 193 -8.49 -13.89 12.48
C MET A 193 -7.85 -13.33 13.74
N TYR A 194 -6.55 -13.13 13.66
CA TYR A 194 -5.75 -12.49 14.70
C TYR A 194 -5.20 -11.19 14.17
N ALA A 195 -5.38 -10.09 14.87
CA ALA A 195 -4.88 -8.78 14.49
C ALA A 195 -4.01 -8.21 15.59
N SER A 196 -2.83 -7.69 15.22
CA SER A 196 -1.98 -6.93 16.12
C SER A 196 -2.23 -5.43 15.93
N THR A 197 -2.27 -4.72 17.03
CA THR A 197 -2.50 -3.28 17.07
C THR A 197 -1.23 -2.54 17.44
N TYR A 198 -1.08 -1.33 16.93
CA TYR A 198 0.09 -0.52 17.21
C TYR A 198 -0.26 0.98 17.22
N GLN A 199 0.03 1.65 18.34
CA GLN A 199 -0.06 3.10 18.41
C GLN A 199 1.21 3.69 17.81
N ARG A 200 1.12 4.13 16.56
CA ARG A 200 2.22 4.70 15.79
C ARG A 200 1.95 6.17 15.50
N ARG A 201 2.37 7.00 16.43
CA ARG A 201 2.25 8.45 16.31
C ARG A 201 3.63 9.09 16.37
N ARG A 202 3.81 10.17 15.62
CA ARG A 202 5.01 11.00 15.66
C ARG A 202 4.65 12.42 16.02
N HIS A 203 5.47 12.99 16.89
CA HIS A 203 5.55 14.41 17.16
C HIS A 203 6.94 14.91 16.82
N PHE A 204 7.09 16.22 16.66
CA PHE A 204 8.39 16.80 16.38
C PHE A 204 9.38 16.45 17.51
N GLY A 205 10.45 15.77 17.16
CA GLY A 205 11.49 15.33 18.11
C GLY A 205 11.19 14.06 18.91
N ILE A 206 9.96 13.50 18.81
CA ILE A 206 9.56 12.32 19.60
C ILE A 206 8.92 11.29 18.65
N ILE A 207 9.31 10.04 18.82
CA ILE A 207 8.63 8.90 18.20
C ILE A 207 7.90 8.16 19.31
N ILE A 208 6.58 8.21 19.29
CA ILE A 208 5.75 7.41 20.19
C ILE A 208 5.52 6.06 19.52
N ALA A 209 5.85 5.01 20.23
CA ALA A 209 5.70 3.64 19.80
C ALA A 209 5.17 2.80 20.97
N GLY A 210 4.00 2.16 20.72
CA GLY A 210 3.51 1.10 21.56
C GLY A 210 2.83 1.51 22.87
N GLY A 211 1.54 1.65 22.82
CA GLY A 211 0.68 1.76 23.97
C GLY A 211 0.00 3.12 24.17
N PRO A 212 -0.99 3.16 25.05
CA PRO A 212 -1.60 4.42 25.45
C PRO A 212 -0.56 5.28 26.19
N GLU A 213 -0.67 6.60 26.02
CA GLU A 213 0.06 7.56 26.85
C GLU A 213 -0.36 7.47 28.31
#